data_f8eddfe4cdebba577352bb6f9e2092e5
#
_entry.id   f8eddfe4cdebba577352bb6f9e2092e5
#
_cell.length_a   1.000
_cell.length_b   1.000
_cell.length_c   1.000
_cell.angle_alpha   90.00
_cell.angle_beta   90.00
_cell.angle_gamma   90.00
#
_symmetry.space_group_name_H-M   'P 1'
#
loop_
_entity.id
_entity.type
_entity.pdbx_description
1 polymer ?
#
loop_
_entity_poly.entity_id
_entity_poly.type
_entity_poly.pdbx_seq_one_letter_code
_entity_poly.pdbx_strand_id
1 'polypeptide(L)'
;AVKKVPIVSEEKVNNAAELLFKMAQALSQVGYEKYSITEEHKNTDAMFDEVQDDYKDINANVEEVNTTIAALSAEFDLLREKAAESAKAVAQTDSILKYIQNVATQMTLLGFNASIEAKHVGEAGAGFNVIAQEVRQLAEQTSNQTRSIEDVLGSVRASISAIDKEITTAVGKIEANVATVKDLSDKIAETSKKIDNISKV
;
A
#
# COMPACT_ATOMS: atom_id res chain seq x y z
N ALA A 1 -2.90 -89.84 -54.40
CA ALA A 1 -2.45 -89.89 -53.00
C ALA A 1 -3.24 -88.82 -52.20
N VAL A 2 -4.19 -89.27 -51.32
CA VAL A 2 -4.91 -88.38 -50.38
C VAL A 2 -3.96 -88.00 -49.24
N LYS A 3 -3.63 -86.73 -49.18
CA LYS A 3 -2.81 -86.16 -48.07
C LYS A 3 -3.61 -86.33 -46.74
N LYS A 4 -3.19 -87.23 -45.87
CA LYS A 4 -3.80 -87.37 -44.54
C LYS A 4 -3.62 -86.03 -43.79
N VAL A 5 -4.74 -85.38 -43.54
CA VAL A 5 -4.75 -84.25 -42.63
C VAL A 5 -4.41 -84.77 -41.25
N PRO A 6 -3.39 -84.24 -40.57
CA PRO A 6 -3.04 -84.70 -39.23
C PRO A 6 -4.20 -84.36 -38.29
N ILE A 7 -4.72 -85.40 -37.58
CA ILE A 7 -5.73 -85.29 -36.53
C ILE A 7 -5.03 -84.72 -35.31
N VAL A 8 -5.36 -83.51 -34.96
CA VAL A 8 -4.87 -82.88 -33.69
C VAL A 8 -5.77 -83.36 -32.57
N SER A 9 -5.18 -83.84 -31.46
CA SER A 9 -5.96 -84.31 -30.32
C SER A 9 -6.77 -83.18 -29.67
N GLU A 10 -7.95 -83.49 -29.16
CA GLU A 10 -8.85 -82.54 -28.47
C GLU A 10 -8.14 -81.79 -27.34
N GLU A 11 -7.26 -82.45 -26.58
CA GLU A 11 -6.43 -81.85 -25.57
C GLU A 11 -5.49 -80.76 -26.10
N LYS A 12 -4.86 -80.96 -27.26
CA LYS A 12 -4.02 -79.93 -27.90
C LYS A 12 -4.83 -78.73 -28.40
N VAL A 13 -6.04 -78.97 -28.86
CA VAL A 13 -6.96 -77.89 -29.30
C VAL A 13 -7.40 -77.09 -28.09
N ASN A 14 -7.79 -77.74 -27.00
CA ASN A 14 -8.21 -77.06 -25.78
C ASN A 14 -7.07 -76.29 -25.12
N ASN A 15 -5.87 -76.86 -25.03
CA ASN A 15 -4.69 -76.17 -24.53
C ASN A 15 -4.32 -74.94 -25.35
N ALA A 16 -4.42 -75.02 -26.70
CA ALA A 16 -4.18 -73.88 -27.56
C ALA A 16 -5.26 -72.80 -27.40
N ALA A 17 -6.53 -73.20 -27.23
CA ALA A 17 -7.64 -72.28 -27.01
C ALA A 17 -7.48 -71.55 -25.66
N GLU A 18 -7.10 -72.24 -24.58
CA GLU A 18 -6.84 -71.64 -23.30
C GLU A 18 -5.66 -70.67 -23.34
N LEU A 19 -4.57 -71.04 -24.03
CA LEU A 19 -3.41 -70.16 -24.21
C LEU A 19 -3.82 -68.88 -24.98
N LEU A 20 -4.55 -69.03 -26.09
CA LEU A 20 -5.04 -67.87 -26.84
C LEU A 20 -5.95 -66.98 -26.02
N PHE A 21 -6.83 -67.56 -25.18
CA PHE A 21 -7.70 -66.76 -24.30
C PHE A 21 -6.86 -65.98 -23.26
N LYS A 22 -5.88 -66.62 -22.63
CA LYS A 22 -4.96 -65.95 -21.68
C LYS A 22 -4.14 -64.84 -22.36
N MET A 23 -3.66 -65.08 -23.56
CA MET A 23 -2.96 -64.05 -24.36
C MET A 23 -3.87 -62.90 -24.73
N ALA A 24 -5.10 -63.15 -25.14
CA ALA A 24 -6.08 -62.09 -25.47
C ALA A 24 -6.41 -61.26 -24.21
N GLN A 25 -6.58 -61.90 -23.06
CA GLN A 25 -6.82 -61.22 -21.79
C GLN A 25 -5.63 -60.33 -21.36
N ALA A 26 -4.40 -60.87 -21.44
CA ALA A 26 -3.18 -60.10 -21.17
C ALA A 26 -3.00 -58.91 -22.13
N LEU A 27 -3.26 -59.11 -23.44
CA LEU A 27 -3.19 -58.02 -24.40
C LEU A 27 -4.27 -56.91 -24.17
N SER A 28 -5.49 -57.31 -23.78
CA SER A 28 -6.55 -56.39 -23.42
C SER A 28 -6.16 -55.57 -22.17
N GLN A 29 -5.57 -56.19 -21.17
CA GLN A 29 -5.13 -55.49 -19.95
C GLN A 29 -3.99 -54.52 -20.23
N VAL A 30 -2.97 -54.92 -20.97
CA VAL A 30 -1.88 -54.03 -21.41
C VAL A 30 -2.42 -52.85 -22.26
N GLY A 31 -3.39 -53.13 -23.16
CA GLY A 31 -4.04 -52.10 -23.94
C GLY A 31 -4.78 -51.06 -23.06
N TYR A 32 -5.50 -51.53 -22.05
CA TYR A 32 -6.20 -50.66 -21.10
C TYR A 32 -5.23 -49.83 -20.26
N GLU A 33 -4.20 -50.47 -19.71
CA GLU A 33 -3.16 -49.74 -18.92
C GLU A 33 -2.45 -48.70 -19.77
N LYS A 34 -2.09 -49.01 -21.00
CA LYS A 34 -1.49 -48.03 -21.93
C LYS A 34 -2.43 -46.83 -22.23
N TYR A 35 -3.72 -47.14 -22.44
CA TYR A 35 -4.72 -46.06 -22.66
C TYR A 35 -4.87 -45.16 -21.44
N SER A 36 -4.97 -45.75 -20.23
CA SER A 36 -5.08 -45.00 -18.97
C SER A 36 -3.87 -44.09 -18.73
N ILE A 37 -2.65 -44.60 -18.97
CA ILE A 37 -1.41 -43.82 -18.84
C ILE A 37 -1.40 -42.69 -19.84
N THR A 38 -1.85 -42.91 -21.07
CA THR A 38 -1.89 -41.84 -22.10
C THR A 38 -2.87 -40.73 -21.75
N GLU A 39 -4.04 -41.05 -21.20
CA GLU A 39 -5.01 -40.06 -20.72
C GLU A 39 -4.49 -39.29 -19.50
N GLU A 40 -3.82 -39.96 -18.55
CA GLU A 40 -3.18 -39.32 -17.40
C GLU A 40 -2.07 -38.34 -17.82
N HIS A 41 -1.24 -38.70 -18.80
CA HIS A 41 -0.22 -37.80 -19.36
C HIS A 41 -0.86 -36.56 -19.99
N LYS A 42 -1.90 -36.77 -20.83
CA LYS A 42 -2.59 -35.66 -21.47
C LYS A 42 -3.22 -34.68 -20.47
N ASN A 43 -3.82 -35.18 -19.39
CA ASN A 43 -4.35 -34.35 -18.33
C ASN A 43 -3.25 -33.61 -17.59
N THR A 44 -2.11 -34.26 -17.35
CA THR A 44 -0.95 -33.66 -16.70
C THR A 44 -0.36 -32.53 -17.55
N ASP A 45 -0.21 -32.73 -18.87
CA ASP A 45 0.26 -31.70 -19.79
C ASP A 45 -0.68 -30.47 -19.80
N ALA A 46 -2.00 -30.70 -19.83
CA ALA A 46 -2.97 -29.59 -19.75
C ALA A 46 -2.89 -28.82 -18.44
N MET A 47 -2.65 -29.50 -17.31
CA MET A 47 -2.43 -28.85 -16.02
C MET A 47 -1.12 -28.04 -16.00
N PHE A 48 -0.07 -28.50 -16.66
CA PHE A 48 1.18 -27.72 -16.76
C PHE A 48 0.99 -26.44 -17.59
N ASP A 49 0.24 -26.50 -18.68
CA ASP A 49 -0.07 -25.33 -19.48
C ASP A 49 -0.87 -24.29 -18.66
N GLU A 50 -1.89 -24.73 -17.93
CA GLU A 50 -2.67 -23.87 -17.03
C GLU A 50 -1.80 -23.22 -15.95
N VAL A 51 -0.94 -24.00 -15.31
CA VAL A 51 -0.01 -23.48 -14.29
C VAL A 51 0.99 -22.49 -14.88
N GLN A 52 1.47 -22.70 -16.11
CA GLN A 52 2.35 -21.73 -16.78
C GLN A 52 1.65 -20.40 -17.07
N ASP A 53 0.37 -20.43 -17.45
CA ASP A 53 -0.42 -19.22 -17.66
C ASP A 53 -0.67 -18.50 -16.32
N ASP A 54 -1.00 -19.21 -15.25
CA ASP A 54 -1.09 -18.65 -13.89
C ASP A 54 0.19 -17.93 -13.47
N TYR A 55 1.37 -18.48 -13.79
CA TYR A 55 2.64 -17.82 -13.51
C TYR A 55 2.83 -16.51 -14.28
N LYS A 56 2.39 -16.44 -15.53
CA LYS A 56 2.44 -15.19 -16.30
C LYS A 56 1.58 -14.11 -15.65
N ASP A 57 0.37 -14.49 -15.24
CA ASP A 57 -0.57 -13.59 -14.58
C ASP A 57 -0.04 -13.11 -13.21
N ILE A 58 0.55 -14.02 -12.42
CA ILE A 58 1.17 -13.66 -11.15
C ILE A 58 2.36 -12.69 -11.36
N ASN A 59 3.20 -12.91 -12.36
CA ASN A 59 4.30 -12.00 -12.68
C ASN A 59 3.79 -10.62 -13.10
N ALA A 60 2.73 -10.55 -13.91
CA ALA A 60 2.11 -9.28 -14.29
C ALA A 60 1.56 -8.54 -13.05
N ASN A 61 0.90 -9.25 -12.14
CA ASN A 61 0.41 -8.68 -10.88
C ASN A 61 1.55 -8.19 -9.99
N VAL A 62 2.68 -8.90 -9.93
CA VAL A 62 3.88 -8.46 -9.19
C VAL A 62 4.45 -7.17 -9.76
N GLU A 63 4.49 -7.01 -11.09
CA GLU A 63 4.92 -5.75 -11.72
C GLU A 63 3.97 -4.60 -11.44
N GLU A 64 2.66 -4.83 -11.47
CA GLU A 64 1.64 -3.84 -11.11
C GLU A 64 1.79 -3.39 -9.66
N VAL A 65 1.99 -4.33 -8.72
CA VAL A 65 2.24 -4.03 -7.31
C VAL A 65 3.51 -3.21 -7.14
N ASN A 66 4.60 -3.52 -7.82
CA ASN A 66 5.84 -2.74 -7.79
C ASN A 66 5.64 -1.32 -8.29
N THR A 67 4.87 -1.15 -9.38
CA THR A 67 4.53 0.17 -9.92
C THR A 67 3.71 0.98 -8.92
N THR A 68 2.73 0.35 -8.28
CA THR A 68 1.89 0.97 -7.25
C THR A 68 2.73 1.39 -6.04
N ILE A 69 3.65 0.55 -5.59
CA ILE A 69 4.59 0.86 -4.50
C ILE A 69 5.46 2.07 -4.84
N ALA A 70 5.97 2.15 -6.06
CA ALA A 70 6.78 3.30 -6.49
C ALA A 70 5.96 4.60 -6.52
N ALA A 71 4.73 4.55 -7.01
CA ALA A 71 3.80 5.69 -7.01
C ALA A 71 3.48 6.16 -5.58
N LEU A 72 3.17 5.23 -4.67
CA LEU A 72 2.92 5.54 -3.26
C LEU A 72 4.12 6.17 -2.57
N SER A 73 5.33 5.70 -2.86
CA SER A 73 6.56 6.30 -2.32
C SER A 73 6.70 7.75 -2.75
N ALA A 74 6.47 8.06 -4.03
CA ALA A 74 6.51 9.42 -4.55
C ALA A 74 5.42 10.32 -3.92
N GLU A 75 4.23 9.79 -3.68
CA GLU A 75 3.15 10.51 -2.99
C GLU A 75 3.52 10.85 -1.54
N PHE A 76 4.15 9.93 -0.80
CA PHE A 76 4.59 10.19 0.56
C PHE A 76 5.73 11.21 0.63
N ASP A 77 6.64 11.24 -0.34
CA ASP A 77 7.67 12.28 -0.42
C ASP A 77 7.04 13.65 -0.66
N LEU A 78 6.04 13.75 -1.54
CA LEU A 78 5.29 14.98 -1.77
C LEU A 78 4.51 15.42 -0.52
N LEU A 79 3.87 14.49 0.19
CA LEU A 79 3.16 14.80 1.45
C LEU A 79 4.12 15.32 2.52
N ARG A 80 5.32 14.76 2.62
CA ARG A 80 6.37 15.23 3.55
C ARG A 80 6.82 16.66 3.20
N GLU A 81 6.99 16.96 1.92
CA GLU A 81 7.30 18.32 1.47
C GLU A 81 6.18 19.30 1.84
N LYS A 82 4.91 18.93 1.61
CA LYS A 82 3.76 19.76 1.97
C LYS A 82 3.60 19.98 3.48
N ALA A 83 3.88 18.97 4.27
CA ALA A 83 3.91 19.09 5.73
C ALA A 83 4.99 20.06 6.20
N ALA A 84 6.19 19.99 5.60
CA ALA A 84 7.29 20.91 5.89
C ALA A 84 6.97 22.36 5.49
N GLU A 85 6.37 22.58 4.31
CA GLU A 85 5.88 23.90 3.88
C GLU A 85 4.84 24.45 4.86
N SER A 86 3.88 23.63 5.29
CA SER A 86 2.85 24.01 6.27
C SER A 86 3.47 24.37 7.62
N ALA A 87 4.44 23.62 8.10
CA ALA A 87 5.17 23.92 9.33
C ALA A 87 5.91 25.28 9.26
N LYS A 88 6.50 25.58 8.09
CA LYS A 88 7.15 26.87 7.83
C LYS A 88 6.14 28.03 7.86
N ALA A 89 4.98 27.84 7.22
CA ALA A 89 3.93 28.87 7.20
C ALA A 89 3.40 29.14 8.61
N VAL A 90 3.21 28.11 9.43
CA VAL A 90 2.84 28.23 10.86
C VAL A 90 3.89 29.00 11.64
N ALA A 91 5.18 28.73 11.44
CA ALA A 91 6.27 29.45 12.11
C ALA A 91 6.33 30.93 11.72
N GLN A 92 6.06 31.25 10.46
CA GLN A 92 5.97 32.64 9.99
C GLN A 92 4.76 33.37 10.62
N THR A 93 3.60 32.71 10.68
CA THR A 93 2.40 33.27 11.31
C THR A 93 2.65 33.54 12.81
N ASP A 94 3.35 32.67 13.50
CA ASP A 94 3.75 32.84 14.90
C ASP A 94 4.58 34.13 15.12
N SER A 95 5.49 34.41 14.21
CA SER A 95 6.29 35.64 14.26
C SER A 95 5.42 36.89 14.08
N ILE A 96 4.41 36.81 13.19
CA ILE A 96 3.45 37.90 12.99
C ILE A 96 2.59 38.10 14.25
N LEU A 97 2.11 37.03 14.87
CA LEU A 97 1.31 37.14 16.10
C LEU A 97 2.09 37.77 17.24
N LYS A 98 3.37 37.41 17.41
CA LYS A 98 4.26 38.04 18.40
C LYS A 98 4.39 39.54 18.13
N TYR A 99 4.51 39.96 16.89
CA TYR A 99 4.53 41.37 16.53
C TYR A 99 3.22 42.07 16.90
N ILE A 100 2.06 41.48 16.55
CA ILE A 100 0.73 42.02 16.89
C ILE A 100 0.55 42.13 18.38
N GLN A 101 0.99 41.15 19.18
CA GLN A 101 0.95 41.15 20.62
C GLN A 101 1.78 42.33 21.21
N ASN A 102 2.97 42.56 20.64
CA ASN A 102 3.80 43.69 21.03
C ASN A 102 3.13 45.02 20.74
N VAL A 103 2.51 45.18 19.53
CA VAL A 103 1.77 46.38 19.16
C VAL A 103 0.58 46.64 20.10
N ALA A 104 -0.20 45.54 20.41
CA ALA A 104 -1.31 45.66 21.36
C ALA A 104 -0.84 46.12 22.76
N THR A 105 0.28 45.59 23.21
CA THR A 105 0.89 46.02 24.47
C THR A 105 1.29 47.48 24.45
N GLN A 106 1.91 47.96 23.36
CA GLN A 106 2.29 49.38 23.21
C GLN A 106 1.06 50.28 23.13
N MET A 107 -0.01 49.84 22.45
CA MET A 107 -1.27 50.60 22.38
C MET A 107 -1.95 50.70 23.76
N THR A 108 -1.88 49.65 24.58
CA THR A 108 -2.36 49.66 25.97
C THR A 108 -1.62 50.72 26.79
N LEU A 109 -0.28 50.79 26.69
CA LEU A 109 0.55 51.78 27.36
C LEU A 109 0.28 53.21 26.86
N LEU A 110 0.15 53.37 25.55
CA LEU A 110 -0.17 54.67 24.93
C LEU A 110 -1.53 55.20 25.40
N GLY A 111 -2.56 54.35 25.37
CA GLY A 111 -3.89 54.67 25.85
C GLY A 111 -3.88 55.00 27.38
N PHE A 112 -3.07 54.30 28.15
CA PHE A 112 -2.90 54.60 29.55
C PHE A 112 -2.30 56.01 29.78
N ASN A 113 -1.21 56.32 29.06
CA ASN A 113 -0.55 57.63 29.13
C ASN A 113 -1.47 58.76 28.67
N ALA A 114 -2.21 58.54 27.54
CA ALA A 114 -3.19 59.50 27.04
C ALA A 114 -4.33 59.74 28.04
N SER A 115 -4.79 58.70 28.73
CA SER A 115 -5.83 58.85 29.79
C SER A 115 -5.35 59.68 30.96
N ILE A 116 -4.06 59.53 31.36
CA ILE A 116 -3.46 60.35 32.41
C ILE A 116 -3.39 61.82 32.01
N GLU A 117 -2.89 62.08 30.80
CA GLU A 117 -2.76 63.44 30.27
C GLU A 117 -4.14 64.11 30.10
N ALA A 118 -5.13 63.40 29.58
CA ALA A 118 -6.50 63.87 29.48
C ALA A 118 -7.09 64.28 30.84
N LYS A 119 -6.82 63.54 31.91
CA LYS A 119 -7.25 63.88 33.25
C LYS A 119 -6.50 65.11 33.80
N HIS A 120 -5.24 65.29 33.43
CA HIS A 120 -4.43 66.42 33.85
C HIS A 120 -4.97 67.76 33.33
N VAL A 121 -5.57 67.79 32.11
CA VAL A 121 -6.17 68.92 31.48
C VAL A 121 -7.57 69.27 32.06
N GLY A 122 -8.13 68.44 32.90
CA GLY A 122 -9.43 68.63 33.55
C GLY A 122 -10.63 68.45 32.58
N GLU A 123 -11.66 69.26 32.72
CA GLU A 123 -12.91 69.15 31.95
C GLU A 123 -12.70 69.19 30.42
N ALA A 124 -11.73 70.01 29.96
CA ALA A 124 -11.40 70.10 28.53
C ALA A 124 -10.82 68.79 27.97
N GLY A 125 -10.30 67.90 28.80
CA GLY A 125 -9.75 66.62 28.44
C GLY A 125 -10.76 65.44 28.45
N ALA A 126 -11.99 65.67 28.87
CA ALA A 126 -12.96 64.59 29.07
C ALA A 126 -13.20 63.75 27.81
N GLY A 127 -13.31 64.36 26.64
CA GLY A 127 -13.47 63.66 25.35
C GLY A 127 -12.23 62.82 24.96
N PHE A 128 -11.03 63.36 25.23
CA PHE A 128 -9.77 62.59 25.03
C PHE A 128 -9.65 61.42 25.96
N ASN A 129 -10.13 61.48 27.18
CA ASN A 129 -10.11 60.37 28.11
C ASN A 129 -10.99 59.19 27.62
N VAL A 130 -12.15 59.49 27.04
CA VAL A 130 -13.00 58.47 26.43
C VAL A 130 -12.27 57.75 25.29
N ILE A 131 -11.65 58.49 24.36
CA ILE A 131 -10.86 57.91 23.25
C ILE A 131 -9.70 57.06 23.82
N ALA A 132 -8.98 57.55 24.81
CA ALA A 132 -7.88 56.80 25.43
C ALA A 132 -8.35 55.46 26.04
N GLN A 133 -9.52 55.44 26.68
CA GLN A 133 -10.11 54.21 27.21
C GLN A 133 -10.51 53.25 26.10
N GLU A 134 -11.11 53.74 25.02
CA GLU A 134 -11.50 52.93 23.83
C GLU A 134 -10.27 52.30 23.17
N VAL A 135 -9.17 53.06 23.01
CA VAL A 135 -7.89 52.53 22.49
C VAL A 135 -7.37 51.39 23.37
N ARG A 136 -7.42 51.53 24.71
CA ARG A 136 -7.02 50.47 25.63
C ARG A 136 -7.89 49.20 25.48
N GLN A 137 -9.21 49.40 25.40
CA GLN A 137 -10.14 48.28 25.23
C GLN A 137 -9.90 47.53 23.94
N LEU A 138 -9.69 48.26 22.84
CA LEU A 138 -9.34 47.67 21.53
C LEU A 138 -7.99 46.88 21.58
N ALA A 139 -6.99 47.44 22.26
CA ALA A 139 -5.71 46.80 22.46
C ALA A 139 -5.83 45.51 23.29
N GLU A 140 -6.63 45.48 24.33
CA GLU A 140 -6.93 44.30 25.13
C GLU A 140 -7.68 43.25 24.35
N GLN A 141 -8.68 43.64 23.58
CA GLN A 141 -9.38 42.74 22.67
C GLN A 141 -8.43 42.12 21.63
N THR A 142 -7.55 42.92 21.04
CA THR A 142 -6.54 42.47 20.09
C THR A 142 -5.61 41.45 20.71
N SER A 143 -5.12 41.72 21.94
CA SER A 143 -4.28 40.79 22.70
C SER A 143 -4.96 39.44 22.95
N ASN A 144 -6.24 39.46 23.35
CA ASN A 144 -7.02 38.26 23.61
C ASN A 144 -7.25 37.46 22.33
N GLN A 145 -7.57 38.13 21.20
CA GLN A 145 -7.77 37.50 19.89
C GLN A 145 -6.47 36.86 19.39
N THR A 146 -5.33 37.53 19.58
CA THR A 146 -4.01 37.00 19.22
C THR A 146 -3.71 35.70 19.96
N ARG A 147 -4.00 35.60 21.24
CA ARG A 147 -3.85 34.35 22.02
C ARG A 147 -4.74 33.23 21.49
N SER A 148 -5.99 33.53 21.15
CA SER A 148 -6.87 32.54 20.55
C SER A 148 -6.32 31.99 19.24
N ILE A 149 -5.68 32.82 18.42
CA ILE A 149 -5.03 32.38 17.18
C ILE A 149 -3.78 31.55 17.51
N GLU A 150 -2.99 31.88 18.53
CA GLU A 150 -1.85 31.09 18.98
C GLU A 150 -2.28 29.66 19.39
N ASP A 151 -3.41 29.51 20.09
CA ASP A 151 -3.97 28.21 20.46
C ASP A 151 -4.36 27.36 19.24
N VAL A 152 -4.98 28.00 18.23
CA VAL A 152 -5.30 27.35 16.95
C VAL A 152 -4.02 26.90 16.22
N LEU A 153 -3.00 27.77 16.17
CA LEU A 153 -1.70 27.40 15.56
C LEU A 153 -1.02 26.26 16.30
N GLY A 154 -1.16 26.20 17.64
CA GLY A 154 -0.71 25.07 18.45
C GLY A 154 -1.36 23.74 17.99
N SER A 155 -2.65 23.75 17.75
CA SER A 155 -3.40 22.60 17.25
C SER A 155 -2.97 22.21 15.82
N VAL A 156 -2.72 23.18 14.96
CA VAL A 156 -2.21 22.93 13.59
C VAL A 156 -0.81 22.30 13.62
N ARG A 157 0.09 22.78 14.48
CA ARG A 157 1.42 22.16 14.70
C ARG A 157 1.32 20.70 15.13
N ALA A 158 0.43 20.41 16.09
CA ALA A 158 0.20 19.06 16.55
C ALA A 158 -0.30 18.14 15.40
N SER A 159 -1.19 18.65 14.57
CA SER A 159 -1.70 17.92 13.39
C SER A 159 -0.59 17.65 12.37
N ILE A 160 0.26 18.64 12.06
CA ILE A 160 1.39 18.48 11.13
C ILE A 160 2.37 17.41 11.67
N SER A 161 2.66 17.44 12.97
CA SER A 161 3.53 16.45 13.60
C SER A 161 2.94 15.03 13.55
N ALA A 162 1.62 14.91 13.73
CA ALA A 162 0.92 13.63 13.59
C ALA A 162 1.00 13.09 12.15
N ILE A 163 0.79 13.95 11.15
CA ILE A 163 0.92 13.61 9.71
C ILE A 163 2.34 13.11 9.42
N ASP A 164 3.39 13.78 9.88
CA ASP A 164 4.78 13.34 9.65
C ASP A 164 5.06 11.96 10.25
N LYS A 165 4.53 11.68 11.44
CA LYS A 165 4.62 10.36 12.07
C LYS A 165 3.86 9.28 11.27
N GLU A 166 2.67 9.60 10.76
CA GLU A 166 1.89 8.67 9.94
C GLU A 166 2.60 8.37 8.62
N ILE A 167 3.17 9.38 7.96
CA ILE A 167 3.98 9.21 6.75
C ILE A 167 5.17 8.28 7.03
N THR A 168 5.91 8.52 8.11
CA THR A 168 7.06 7.68 8.50
C THR A 168 6.64 6.23 8.70
N THR A 169 5.51 6.01 9.34
CA THR A 169 4.95 4.66 9.55
C THR A 169 4.54 4.01 8.23
N ALA A 170 3.93 4.77 7.33
CA ALA A 170 3.49 4.28 6.02
C ALA A 170 4.68 3.92 5.12
N VAL A 171 5.73 4.74 5.11
CA VAL A 171 6.99 4.44 4.39
C VAL A 171 7.61 3.15 4.89
N GLY A 172 7.68 2.93 6.21
CA GLY A 172 8.18 1.66 6.76
C GLY A 172 7.36 0.44 6.34
N LYS A 173 6.04 0.58 6.18
CA LYS A 173 5.18 -0.50 5.64
C LYS A 173 5.45 -0.74 4.15
N ILE A 174 5.70 0.30 3.38
CA ILE A 174 6.07 0.19 1.97
C ILE A 174 7.38 -0.58 1.83
N GLU A 175 8.41 -0.27 2.62
CA GLU A 175 9.68 -0.99 2.59
C GLU A 175 9.50 -2.48 2.92
N ALA A 176 8.65 -2.82 3.90
CA ALA A 176 8.31 -4.19 4.21
C ALA A 176 7.57 -4.89 3.04
N ASN A 177 6.66 -4.19 2.36
CA ASN A 177 5.97 -4.72 1.19
C ASN A 177 6.94 -4.97 0.03
N VAL A 178 7.89 -4.08 -0.24
CA VAL A 178 8.95 -4.27 -1.24
C VAL A 178 9.73 -5.56 -0.97
N ALA A 179 10.12 -5.80 0.28
CA ALA A 179 10.83 -7.02 0.66
C ALA A 179 9.96 -8.28 0.43
N THR A 180 8.67 -8.21 0.75
CA THR A 180 7.72 -9.31 0.55
C THR A 180 7.51 -9.62 -0.94
N VAL A 181 7.35 -8.59 -1.76
CA VAL A 181 7.16 -8.73 -3.22
C VAL A 181 8.41 -9.32 -3.87
N LYS A 182 9.60 -8.94 -3.40
CA LYS A 182 10.86 -9.52 -3.85
C LYS A 182 10.96 -11.01 -3.52
N ASP A 183 10.66 -11.41 -2.29
CA ASP A 183 10.65 -12.83 -1.88
C ASP A 183 9.64 -13.64 -2.70
N LEU A 184 8.46 -13.06 -2.97
CA LEU A 184 7.45 -13.67 -3.84
C LEU A 184 7.97 -13.87 -5.26
N SER A 185 8.61 -12.86 -5.86
CA SER A 185 9.21 -12.94 -7.19
C SER A 185 10.28 -14.04 -7.28
N ASP A 186 11.15 -14.13 -6.27
CA ASP A 186 12.19 -15.16 -6.20
C ASP A 186 11.57 -16.58 -6.12
N LYS A 187 10.52 -16.76 -5.31
CA LYS A 187 9.80 -18.05 -5.20
C LYS A 187 9.06 -18.42 -6.47
N ILE A 188 8.47 -17.47 -7.17
CA ILE A 188 7.83 -17.68 -8.47
C ILE A 188 8.86 -18.19 -9.47
N ALA A 189 10.03 -17.53 -9.57
CA ALA A 189 11.10 -17.93 -10.47
C ALA A 189 11.64 -19.34 -10.16
N GLU A 190 11.78 -19.70 -8.87
CA GLU A 190 12.20 -21.03 -8.46
C GLU A 190 11.16 -22.10 -8.82
N THR A 191 9.87 -21.81 -8.58
CA THR A 191 8.79 -22.76 -8.87
C THR A 191 8.57 -22.95 -10.36
N SER A 192 8.67 -21.88 -11.17
CA SER A 192 8.65 -21.96 -12.63
C SER A 192 9.73 -22.89 -13.16
N LYS A 193 10.97 -22.79 -12.64
CA LYS A 193 12.06 -23.71 -13.01
C LYS A 193 11.76 -25.17 -12.65
N LYS A 194 11.12 -25.41 -11.49
CA LYS A 194 10.74 -26.78 -11.09
C LYS A 194 9.72 -27.37 -12.05
N ILE A 195 8.74 -26.61 -12.45
CA ILE A 195 7.72 -27.00 -13.41
C ILE A 195 8.33 -27.31 -14.79
N ASP A 196 9.18 -26.42 -15.29
CA ASP A 196 9.93 -26.64 -16.54
C ASP A 196 10.75 -27.95 -16.54
N ASN A 197 11.29 -28.32 -15.38
CA ASN A 197 12.04 -29.57 -15.25
C ASN A 197 11.12 -30.80 -15.23
N ILE A 198 9.93 -30.71 -14.64
CA ILE A 198 8.97 -31.82 -14.60
C ILE A 198 8.33 -32.04 -15.96
N SER A 199 8.04 -30.98 -16.71
CA SER A 199 7.41 -31.07 -18.05
C SER A 199 8.34 -31.69 -19.12
N LYS A 200 9.66 -31.83 -18.83
CA LYS A 200 10.66 -32.42 -19.75
C LYS A 200 10.95 -33.89 -19.48
N VAL A 201 10.35 -34.51 -18.46
CA VAL A 201 10.50 -35.92 -18.09
C VAL A 201 9.35 -36.75 -18.62
#